data_5f32569084b634e8fa217af5fbfbfa54
#
_entry.id   5f32569084b634e8fa217af5fbfbfa54
#
_cell.length_a   1.000
_cell.length_b   1.000
_cell.length_c   1.000
_cell.angle_alpha   90.00
_cell.angle_beta   90.00
_cell.angle_gamma   90.00
#
_symmetry.space_group_name_H-M   'P 1'
#
loop_
_entity.id
_entity.type
_entity.pdbx_description
1 polymer ?
#
loop_
_entity_poly.entity_id
_entity_poly.type
_entity_poly.pdbx_seq_one_letter_code
_entity_poly.pdbx_strand_id
1 'polypeptide(L)'
;MTTLHVHSTSPARRLVRRAVNTALVAAAVGALVYVERQTPVEQEGAGAARIPLAAFAQQPAPPRISTSWFCPGVAAGDGLSAGRVVIANPTEAEVTAAVTLLSADGQEQRQVLVPARTQKSVDVLNGRTVGVVVPIVEVIGALASVEQQSEFAAGDVTASCTTATSSTWYFADGVTLDGSSMRIMITNPFPETAVVDVAFTTVDGRRRPTSLQGLLIAPRSVRSLSMPDEGAADEQRVAVEVKTTTGKVVAARAQHYLGGGRLGYSTMLGVPQRLSKWWFAGGNTGANIVEQLVLFNPAEDDITVDAVFTGAGLSGDVANGVAAPSATTSVAVPAGEVVVVNAGNVEGLPEGVHGISVSTKDGSTFVAEHVINQRVAKSNFTAVMTGAPDELATTTWRVPSGVTPGTPRALTFVNTTVFDATVRVSAIGPGGEFPIPSLQTIPLPASGVTVIDMPLDATTGELIIESDQPIVVQRRLSRGRQLVGFSGVLALPQTGANSR
;
A
#
# COMPACT_ATOMS: atom_id res chain seq x y z
N MET A 1 52.93 -66.91 27.76
CA MET A 1 51.58 -67.35 28.19
C MET A 1 51.02 -66.25 29.10
N THR A 2 50.22 -65.35 28.57
CA THR A 2 49.63 -64.23 29.33
C THR A 2 48.11 -64.45 29.29
N THR A 3 47.52 -64.81 30.40
CA THR A 3 46.12 -65.07 30.58
C THR A 3 45.34 -63.79 30.73
N LEU A 4 44.41 -63.50 29.79
CA LEU A 4 43.46 -62.39 29.83
C LEU A 4 42.29 -62.76 30.79
N HIS A 5 42.15 -61.98 31.87
CA HIS A 5 41.01 -62.12 32.76
C HIS A 5 39.80 -61.32 32.15
N VAL A 6 38.81 -62.04 31.73
CA VAL A 6 37.50 -61.44 31.32
C VAL A 6 36.67 -61.23 32.59
N HIS A 7 36.47 -59.97 32.97
CA HIS A 7 35.51 -59.57 34.01
C HIS A 7 34.07 -59.68 33.49
N SER A 8 33.34 -60.77 33.89
CA SER A 8 31.91 -60.91 33.64
C SER A 8 31.13 -60.00 34.63
N THR A 9 30.51 -58.95 34.10
CA THR A 9 29.59 -58.11 34.89
C THR A 9 28.29 -58.94 35.14
N SER A 10 27.92 -59.10 36.40
CA SER A 10 26.71 -59.87 36.80
C SER A 10 25.43 -59.27 36.22
N PRO A 11 24.41 -60.05 35.83
CA PRO A 11 23.15 -59.57 35.25
C PRO A 11 22.39 -58.61 36.15
N ALA A 12 22.54 -58.73 37.48
CA ALA A 12 21.94 -57.82 38.45
C ALA A 12 22.43 -56.33 38.29
N ARG A 13 23.72 -56.12 38.01
CA ARG A 13 24.26 -54.75 37.78
C ARG A 13 23.74 -54.13 36.50
N ARG A 14 23.43 -54.91 35.47
CA ARG A 14 22.84 -54.41 34.22
C ARG A 14 21.37 -54.00 34.41
N LEU A 15 20.61 -54.74 35.22
CA LEU A 15 19.21 -54.41 35.56
C LEU A 15 19.10 -53.10 36.38
N VAL A 16 19.95 -52.96 37.41
CA VAL A 16 19.99 -51.75 38.23
C VAL A 16 20.39 -50.53 37.41
N ARG A 17 21.36 -50.64 36.50
CA ARG A 17 21.78 -49.54 35.63
C ARG A 17 20.70 -49.14 34.62
N ARG A 18 19.92 -50.09 34.11
CA ARG A 18 18.76 -49.81 33.26
C ARG A 18 17.65 -49.14 34.04
N ALA A 19 17.32 -49.56 35.23
CA ALA A 19 16.31 -48.97 36.08
C ALA A 19 16.67 -47.53 36.47
N VAL A 20 17.93 -47.26 36.81
CA VAL A 20 18.42 -45.90 37.12
C VAL A 20 18.36 -44.98 35.88
N ASN A 21 18.76 -45.47 34.71
CA ASN A 21 18.68 -44.66 33.49
C ASN A 21 17.21 -44.36 33.09
N THR A 22 16.30 -45.32 33.26
CA THR A 22 14.86 -45.09 32.98
C THR A 22 14.27 -44.09 33.97
N ALA A 23 14.64 -44.16 35.25
CA ALA A 23 14.20 -43.19 36.26
C ALA A 23 14.73 -41.77 35.99
N LEU A 24 15.99 -41.64 35.54
CA LEU A 24 16.58 -40.37 35.15
C LEU A 24 15.90 -39.74 33.91
N VAL A 25 15.58 -40.54 32.91
CA VAL A 25 14.84 -40.08 31.73
C VAL A 25 13.42 -39.68 32.11
N ALA A 26 12.74 -40.44 32.94
CA ALA A 26 11.39 -40.09 33.43
C ALA A 26 11.41 -38.83 34.28
N ALA A 27 12.43 -38.59 35.12
CA ALA A 27 12.61 -37.38 35.89
C ALA A 27 12.91 -36.17 34.99
N ALA A 28 13.72 -36.33 33.95
CA ALA A 28 14.02 -35.27 32.97
C ALA A 28 12.79 -34.88 32.15
N VAL A 29 11.99 -35.84 31.69
CA VAL A 29 10.73 -35.57 31.00
C VAL A 29 9.70 -34.95 31.94
N GLY A 30 9.61 -35.41 33.19
CA GLY A 30 8.76 -34.81 34.22
C GLY A 30 9.14 -33.36 34.54
N ALA A 31 10.44 -33.07 34.62
CA ALA A 31 10.94 -31.69 34.82
C ALA A 31 10.66 -30.77 33.61
N LEU A 32 10.81 -31.29 32.38
CA LEU A 32 10.45 -30.55 31.16
C LEU A 32 8.95 -30.19 31.11
N VAL A 33 8.08 -31.19 31.39
CA VAL A 33 6.61 -30.97 31.44
C VAL A 33 6.23 -30.04 32.60
N TYR A 34 6.95 -30.09 33.71
CA TYR A 34 6.73 -29.20 34.85
C TYR A 34 7.16 -27.76 34.56
N VAL A 35 8.30 -27.55 33.88
CA VAL A 35 8.77 -26.23 33.42
C VAL A 35 7.82 -25.69 32.36
N GLU A 36 7.34 -26.51 31.43
CA GLU A 36 6.38 -26.11 30.41
C GLU A 36 5.01 -25.72 31.00
N ARG A 37 4.62 -26.30 32.11
CA ARG A 37 3.39 -25.95 32.88
C ARG A 37 3.58 -24.75 33.81
N GLN A 38 4.82 -24.41 34.17
CA GLN A 38 5.11 -23.24 35.02
C GLN A 38 5.61 -22.01 34.25
N THR A 39 6.00 -22.15 32.98
CA THR A 39 6.04 -20.96 32.14
C THR A 39 4.60 -20.47 32.07
N PRO A 40 4.27 -19.28 32.60
CA PRO A 40 3.02 -18.67 32.23
C PRO A 40 3.07 -18.63 30.70
N VAL A 41 2.18 -19.34 30.03
CA VAL A 41 1.70 -18.85 28.73
C VAL A 41 1.28 -17.44 29.12
N GLU A 42 2.08 -16.43 28.80
CA GLU A 42 1.53 -15.11 28.58
C GLU A 42 0.37 -15.43 27.63
N GLN A 43 -0.81 -15.56 28.22
CA GLN A 43 -2.00 -15.22 27.50
C GLN A 43 -1.66 -13.78 27.07
N GLU A 44 -1.10 -13.64 25.85
CA GLU A 44 -1.37 -12.45 25.06
C GLU A 44 -2.88 -12.32 25.23
N GLY A 45 -3.25 -11.44 26.14
CA GLY A 45 -4.61 -11.06 26.31
C GLY A 45 -5.06 -10.78 24.90
N ALA A 46 -6.29 -11.12 24.51
CA ALA A 46 -6.85 -10.91 23.20
C ALA A 46 -6.73 -9.43 22.79
N GLY A 47 -5.51 -8.93 22.83
CA GLY A 47 -5.01 -7.77 22.15
C GLY A 47 -5.07 -8.15 20.68
N ALA A 48 -5.92 -7.46 19.95
CA ALA A 48 -6.11 -7.59 18.53
C ALA A 48 -4.77 -8.01 17.88
N ALA A 49 -4.75 -9.18 17.26
CA ALA A 49 -3.55 -9.70 16.61
C ALA A 49 -2.99 -8.56 15.78
N ARG A 50 -1.76 -8.10 16.07
CA ARG A 50 -1.17 -6.94 15.37
C ARG A 50 -1.19 -7.26 13.90
N ILE A 51 -2.03 -6.54 13.16
CA ILE A 51 -2.21 -6.71 11.72
C ILE A 51 -0.85 -6.47 11.07
N PRO A 52 -0.27 -7.43 10.33
CA PRO A 52 1.05 -7.25 9.73
C PRO A 52 0.96 -6.27 8.56
N LEU A 53 1.13 -4.99 8.86
CA LEU A 53 1.05 -3.90 7.87
C LEU A 53 2.29 -3.77 6.96
N ALA A 54 3.27 -4.66 7.11
CA ALA A 54 4.57 -4.55 6.43
C ALA A 54 4.50 -4.47 4.90
N ALA A 55 3.47 -5.06 4.29
CA ALA A 55 3.31 -5.04 2.84
C ALA A 55 2.53 -3.82 2.30
N PHE A 56 1.99 -2.96 3.17
CA PHE A 56 1.56 -1.63 2.74
C PHE A 56 2.77 -0.74 2.45
N ALA A 57 2.60 0.20 1.53
CA ALA A 57 3.64 1.18 1.23
C ALA A 57 3.89 2.06 2.46
N GLN A 58 5.09 1.94 3.05
CA GLN A 58 5.49 2.69 4.23
C GLN A 58 7.02 2.85 4.29
N GLN A 59 7.48 3.89 4.99
CA GLN A 59 8.90 4.07 5.28
C GLN A 59 9.34 3.07 6.35
N PRO A 60 10.36 2.23 6.08
CA PRO A 60 10.85 1.28 7.08
C PRO A 60 11.50 2.00 8.26
N ALA A 61 11.33 1.44 9.47
CA ALA A 61 12.01 1.95 10.65
C ALA A 61 13.53 1.66 10.61
N PRO A 62 14.40 2.60 11.01
CA PRO A 62 15.82 2.36 11.20
C PRO A 62 16.09 1.58 12.51
N PRO A 63 17.28 0.92 12.68
CA PRO A 63 18.33 0.73 11.66
C PRO A 63 18.08 -0.53 10.83
N ARG A 64 18.47 -0.49 9.54
CA ARG A 64 18.44 -1.67 8.67
C ARG A 64 19.76 -1.82 7.92
N ILE A 65 20.21 -3.06 7.72
CA ILE A 65 21.41 -3.38 6.92
C ILE A 65 21.13 -3.16 5.44
N SER A 66 19.92 -3.50 5.01
CA SER A 66 19.43 -3.24 3.65
C SER A 66 17.90 -3.17 3.65
N THR A 67 17.36 -2.53 2.65
CA THR A 67 15.90 -2.45 2.42
C THR A 67 15.61 -2.72 0.95
N SER A 68 14.72 -3.67 0.67
CA SER A 68 14.21 -3.92 -0.68
C SER A 68 12.89 -3.23 -0.88
N TRP A 69 12.76 -2.50 -1.98
CA TRP A 69 11.54 -1.85 -2.41
C TRP A 69 11.00 -2.54 -3.66
N PHE A 70 9.74 -2.88 -3.65
CA PHE A 70 9.02 -3.53 -4.73
C PHE A 70 8.02 -2.54 -5.31
N CYS A 71 8.20 -2.14 -6.55
CA CYS A 71 7.34 -1.18 -7.21
C CYS A 71 6.27 -1.86 -8.06
N PRO A 72 5.17 -1.17 -8.41
CA PRO A 72 4.09 -1.75 -9.21
C PRO A 72 4.53 -2.28 -10.57
N GLY A 73 5.51 -1.60 -11.18
CA GLY A 73 5.90 -1.86 -12.57
C GLY A 73 5.20 -0.94 -13.56
N VAL A 74 5.69 -0.97 -14.79
CA VAL A 74 5.16 -0.22 -15.91
C VAL A 74 4.77 -1.20 -17.04
N ALA A 75 3.59 -1.00 -17.60
CA ALA A 75 3.18 -1.67 -18.81
C ALA A 75 3.58 -0.77 -20.00
N ALA A 76 4.63 -1.16 -20.73
CA ALA A 76 5.02 -0.47 -21.95
C ALA A 76 3.94 -0.66 -23.02
N GLY A 77 3.60 0.39 -23.72
CA GLY A 77 2.44 0.46 -24.61
C GLY A 77 1.43 1.49 -24.07
N ASP A 78 0.21 1.51 -24.62
CA ASP A 78 -0.90 2.38 -24.22
C ASP A 78 -0.53 3.89 -24.10
N GLY A 79 0.47 4.34 -24.91
CA GLY A 79 0.94 5.71 -24.88
C GLY A 79 1.92 6.03 -23.73
N LEU A 80 2.54 5.02 -23.11
CA LEU A 80 3.64 5.21 -22.15
C LEU A 80 4.85 5.81 -22.86
N SER A 81 5.29 6.99 -22.43
CA SER A 81 6.46 7.70 -22.96
C SER A 81 7.70 7.56 -22.08
N ALA A 82 7.52 7.45 -20.76
CA ALA A 82 8.60 7.26 -19.80
C ALA A 82 8.14 6.48 -18.57
N GLY A 83 9.05 5.71 -17.99
CA GLY A 83 8.89 5.04 -16.72
C GLY A 83 10.17 5.17 -15.93
N ARG A 84 10.08 5.56 -14.66
CA ARG A 84 11.24 5.74 -13.80
C ARG A 84 10.94 5.37 -12.35
N VAL A 85 11.99 4.99 -11.61
CA VAL A 85 11.97 4.97 -10.15
C VAL A 85 12.76 6.16 -9.64
N VAL A 86 12.23 6.81 -8.59
CA VAL A 86 12.89 7.88 -7.86
C VAL A 86 13.36 7.31 -6.53
N ILE A 87 14.67 7.39 -6.28
CA ILE A 87 15.30 6.96 -5.04
C ILE A 87 15.74 8.21 -4.30
N ALA A 88 15.16 8.46 -3.13
CA ALA A 88 15.51 9.59 -2.27
C ALA A 88 16.40 9.10 -1.14
N ASN A 89 17.55 9.76 -0.97
CA ASN A 89 18.49 9.52 0.10
C ASN A 89 18.45 10.69 1.08
N PRO A 90 17.77 10.59 2.23
CA PRO A 90 17.74 11.65 3.23
C PRO A 90 18.99 11.70 4.12
N THR A 91 19.91 10.74 4.01
CA THR A 91 21.04 10.58 4.91
C THR A 91 22.22 11.49 4.55
N GLU A 92 23.18 11.60 5.48
CA GLU A 92 24.41 12.41 5.31
C GLU A 92 25.51 11.71 4.48
N ALA A 93 25.30 10.44 4.17
CA ALA A 93 26.23 9.65 3.37
C ALA A 93 25.62 9.26 2.02
N GLU A 94 26.49 9.09 1.02
CA GLU A 94 26.09 8.47 -0.24
C GLU A 94 25.61 7.03 0.02
N VAL A 95 24.53 6.62 -0.67
CA VAL A 95 24.02 5.27 -0.60
C VAL A 95 24.11 4.57 -1.95
N THR A 96 24.36 3.28 -1.92
CA THR A 96 24.34 2.42 -3.10
C THR A 96 23.00 1.72 -3.19
N ALA A 97 22.34 1.86 -4.33
CA ALA A 97 21.12 1.14 -4.65
C ALA A 97 21.36 0.18 -5.82
N ALA A 98 20.93 -1.06 -5.68
CA ALA A 98 20.86 -2.02 -6.77
C ALA A 98 19.45 -1.99 -7.35
N VAL A 99 19.30 -1.59 -8.60
CA VAL A 99 18.00 -1.57 -9.31
C VAL A 99 17.93 -2.77 -10.23
N THR A 100 17.05 -3.70 -9.91
CA THR A 100 16.77 -4.88 -10.73
C THR A 100 15.48 -4.66 -11.51
N LEU A 101 15.53 -4.76 -12.82
CA LEU A 101 14.40 -4.66 -13.72
C LEU A 101 13.97 -6.06 -14.16
N LEU A 102 12.79 -6.50 -13.70
CA LEU A 102 12.21 -7.77 -14.08
C LEU A 102 11.27 -7.60 -15.28
N SER A 103 11.39 -8.47 -16.26
CA SER A 103 10.48 -8.53 -17.41
C SER A 103 10.23 -9.98 -17.83
N ALA A 104 9.38 -10.21 -18.82
CA ALA A 104 9.17 -11.55 -19.39
C ALA A 104 10.44 -12.12 -20.03
N ASP A 105 11.35 -11.24 -20.51
CA ASP A 105 12.60 -11.62 -21.17
C ASP A 105 13.75 -11.90 -20.20
N GLY A 106 13.52 -11.73 -18.90
CA GLY A 106 14.51 -11.92 -17.84
C GLY A 106 14.72 -10.70 -16.95
N GLN A 107 15.88 -10.63 -16.34
CA GLN A 107 16.24 -9.56 -15.42
C GLN A 107 17.48 -8.79 -15.88
N GLU A 108 17.50 -7.49 -15.60
CA GLU A 108 18.67 -6.62 -15.75
C GLU A 108 18.93 -5.94 -14.40
N GLN A 109 20.19 -5.84 -13.98
CA GLN A 109 20.55 -5.18 -12.75
C GLN A 109 21.53 -4.03 -12.98
N ARG A 110 21.33 -2.91 -12.31
CA ARG A 110 22.17 -1.72 -12.35
C ARG A 110 22.49 -1.27 -10.93
N GLN A 111 23.74 -0.85 -10.73
CA GLN A 111 24.15 -0.14 -9.51
C GLN A 111 23.97 1.37 -9.71
N VAL A 112 23.38 2.01 -8.73
CA VAL A 112 23.09 3.44 -8.73
C VAL A 112 23.61 4.05 -7.45
N LEU A 113 24.48 5.06 -7.57
CA LEU A 113 24.93 5.86 -6.44
C LEU A 113 23.97 7.04 -6.26
N VAL A 114 23.43 7.19 -5.06
CA VAL A 114 22.57 8.31 -4.69
C VAL A 114 23.32 9.16 -3.67
N PRO A 115 23.80 10.35 -4.07
CA PRO A 115 24.56 11.22 -3.16
C PRO A 115 23.76 11.58 -1.91
N ALA A 116 24.46 11.99 -0.85
CA ALA A 116 23.86 12.42 0.39
C ALA A 116 22.80 13.50 0.17
N ARG A 117 21.64 13.38 0.82
CA ARG A 117 20.56 14.38 0.83
C ARG A 117 20.08 14.76 -0.57
N THR A 118 20.08 13.80 -1.51
CA THR A 118 19.62 14.00 -2.88
C THR A 118 18.63 12.92 -3.33
N GLN A 119 18.12 13.09 -4.54
CA GLN A 119 17.30 12.11 -5.25
C GLN A 119 17.99 11.68 -6.54
N LYS A 120 17.75 10.45 -6.94
CA LYS A 120 18.19 9.93 -8.23
C LYS A 120 17.01 9.27 -8.95
N SER A 121 16.78 9.72 -10.18
CA SER A 121 15.80 9.12 -11.08
C SER A 121 16.49 8.09 -11.97
N VAL A 122 15.90 6.89 -12.11
CA VAL A 122 16.43 5.79 -12.90
C VAL A 122 15.37 5.37 -13.90
N ASP A 123 15.70 5.39 -15.20
CA ASP A 123 14.82 4.89 -16.25
C ASP A 123 14.64 3.38 -16.11
N VAL A 124 13.37 2.93 -16.16
CA VAL A 124 13.01 1.52 -16.02
C VAL A 124 12.63 0.87 -17.34
N LEU A 125 12.34 1.67 -18.39
CA LEU A 125 11.97 1.12 -19.69
C LEU A 125 13.18 0.59 -20.46
N ASN A 126 14.32 1.26 -20.36
CA ASN A 126 15.55 0.89 -21.08
C ASN A 126 15.30 0.68 -22.58
N GLY A 127 14.52 1.58 -23.20
CA GLY A 127 14.16 1.50 -24.62
C GLY A 127 13.07 0.48 -24.97
N ARG A 128 12.49 -0.24 -24.00
CA ARG A 128 11.37 -1.15 -24.26
C ARG A 128 10.11 -0.37 -24.62
N THR A 129 9.41 -0.85 -25.61
CA THR A 129 8.15 -0.27 -26.13
C THR A 129 6.93 -1.18 -25.91
N VAL A 130 7.17 -2.43 -25.48
CA VAL A 130 6.13 -3.43 -25.22
C VAL A 130 6.45 -4.25 -23.98
N GLY A 131 5.44 -4.89 -23.43
CA GLY A 131 5.57 -5.77 -22.26
C GLY A 131 5.51 -5.02 -20.93
N VAL A 132 5.84 -5.73 -19.88
CA VAL A 132 5.84 -5.22 -18.49
C VAL A 132 7.26 -5.24 -17.96
N VAL A 133 7.65 -4.17 -17.27
CA VAL A 133 8.91 -4.07 -16.53
C VAL A 133 8.60 -3.70 -15.08
N VAL A 134 9.08 -4.50 -14.14
CA VAL A 134 8.90 -4.27 -12.71
C VAL A 134 10.25 -3.97 -12.06
N PRO A 135 10.43 -2.77 -11.50
CA PRO A 135 11.65 -2.44 -10.80
C PRO A 135 11.59 -2.92 -9.33
N ILE A 136 12.71 -3.54 -8.91
CA ILE A 136 13.02 -3.84 -7.52
C ILE A 136 14.26 -3.03 -7.17
N VAL A 137 14.21 -2.28 -6.06
CA VAL A 137 15.31 -1.44 -5.61
C VAL A 137 15.79 -1.93 -4.26
N GLU A 138 17.03 -2.40 -4.19
CA GLU A 138 17.69 -2.78 -2.94
C GLU A 138 18.66 -1.68 -2.53
N VAL A 139 18.41 -1.07 -1.38
CA VAL A 139 19.28 -0.03 -0.80
C VAL A 139 20.07 -0.61 0.35
N ILE A 140 21.40 -0.46 0.30
CA ILE A 140 22.33 -1.02 1.28
C ILE A 140 22.71 0.05 2.30
N GLY A 141 22.57 -0.28 3.59
CA GLY A 141 23.15 0.48 4.71
C GLY A 141 22.46 1.79 5.09
N ALA A 142 21.30 2.14 4.49
CA ALA A 142 20.68 3.43 4.76
C ALA A 142 19.16 3.43 4.68
N LEU A 143 18.56 4.44 5.32
CA LEU A 143 17.20 4.86 5.04
C LEU A 143 17.17 5.51 3.65
N ALA A 144 16.36 4.96 2.76
CA ALA A 144 15.97 5.61 1.53
C ALA A 144 14.49 5.37 1.30
N SER A 145 13.85 6.24 0.57
CA SER A 145 12.48 6.07 0.12
C SER A 145 12.42 5.95 -1.40
N VAL A 146 11.50 5.13 -1.90
CA VAL A 146 11.39 4.82 -3.33
C VAL A 146 9.96 4.95 -3.79
N GLU A 147 9.77 5.60 -4.93
CA GLU A 147 8.49 5.63 -5.63
C GLU A 147 8.68 5.47 -7.14
N GLN A 148 7.64 5.05 -7.83
CA GLN A 148 7.60 4.90 -9.27
C GLN A 148 6.84 6.04 -9.92
N GLN A 149 7.35 6.53 -11.04
CA GLN A 149 6.69 7.52 -11.88
C GLN A 149 6.56 7.00 -13.30
N SER A 150 5.43 7.24 -13.93
CA SER A 150 5.15 6.86 -15.31
C SER A 150 4.48 8.02 -16.03
N GLU A 151 4.94 8.32 -17.25
CA GLU A 151 4.40 9.36 -18.10
C GLU A 151 3.62 8.72 -19.25
N PHE A 152 2.33 9.01 -19.34
CA PHE A 152 1.44 8.51 -20.39
C PHE A 152 0.80 9.66 -21.16
N ALA A 153 0.46 9.43 -22.42
CA ALA A 153 -0.36 10.38 -23.17
C ALA A 153 -1.72 10.64 -22.47
N ALA A 154 -2.25 9.64 -21.78
CA ALA A 154 -3.49 9.75 -21.01
C ALA A 154 -3.33 10.41 -19.64
N GLY A 155 -2.11 10.69 -19.19
CA GLY A 155 -1.77 11.37 -17.93
C GLY A 155 -0.73 10.65 -17.10
N ASP A 156 0.12 11.45 -16.45
CA ASP A 156 1.20 10.97 -15.60
C ASP A 156 0.67 10.34 -14.31
N VAL A 157 1.36 9.34 -13.84
CA VAL A 157 1.03 8.58 -12.63
C VAL A 157 2.25 8.45 -11.73
N THR A 158 2.06 8.67 -10.45
CA THR A 158 3.02 8.32 -9.40
C THR A 158 2.42 7.22 -8.54
N ALA A 159 3.19 6.21 -8.23
CA ALA A 159 2.78 5.08 -7.41
C ALA A 159 3.82 4.79 -6.33
N SER A 160 3.35 4.49 -5.13
CA SER A 160 4.21 4.07 -4.03
C SER A 160 4.75 2.67 -4.26
N CYS A 161 6.00 2.41 -3.85
CA CYS A 161 6.56 1.07 -3.74
C CYS A 161 6.39 0.54 -2.32
N THR A 162 6.39 -0.77 -2.12
CA THR A 162 6.32 -1.41 -0.80
C THR A 162 7.66 -2.05 -0.42
N THR A 163 7.89 -2.25 0.87
CA THR A 163 9.11 -2.93 1.36
C THR A 163 8.88 -4.39 1.72
N ALA A 164 7.70 -4.94 1.49
CA ALA A 164 7.42 -6.33 1.78
C ALA A 164 6.47 -6.95 0.74
N THR A 165 6.56 -8.27 0.61
CA THR A 165 5.68 -9.10 -0.19
C THR A 165 4.54 -9.65 0.66
N SER A 166 3.44 -10.07 0.03
CA SER A 166 2.29 -10.66 0.72
C SER A 166 1.86 -11.98 0.07
N SER A 167 1.10 -12.77 0.83
CA SER A 167 0.39 -13.93 0.32
C SER A 167 -0.98 -13.60 -0.26
N THR A 168 -1.45 -12.38 -0.08
CA THR A 168 -2.74 -11.90 -0.61
C THR A 168 -2.61 -10.49 -1.11
N TRP A 169 -3.36 -10.16 -2.19
CA TRP A 169 -3.49 -8.81 -2.72
C TRP A 169 -4.91 -8.61 -3.24
N TYR A 170 -5.47 -7.44 -3.02
CA TYR A 170 -6.83 -7.10 -3.40
C TYR A 170 -6.87 -5.78 -4.15
N PHE A 171 -7.80 -5.71 -5.12
CA PHE A 171 -8.15 -4.52 -5.89
C PHE A 171 -9.67 -4.41 -5.89
N ALA A 172 -10.23 -3.32 -5.41
CA ALA A 172 -11.68 -3.15 -5.33
C ALA A 172 -12.27 -2.58 -6.63
N ASP A 173 -11.54 -1.70 -7.30
CA ASP A 173 -11.99 -1.04 -8.54
C ASP A 173 -11.20 -1.53 -9.76
N GLY A 174 -11.85 -1.60 -10.90
CA GLY A 174 -11.29 -1.90 -12.21
C GLY A 174 -12.39 -1.82 -13.26
N VAL A 175 -12.03 -1.51 -14.49
CA VAL A 175 -12.98 -1.31 -15.59
C VAL A 175 -12.39 -1.90 -16.88
N THR A 176 -13.20 -2.65 -17.61
CA THR A 176 -12.83 -3.16 -18.93
C THR A 176 -13.84 -2.76 -20.01
N LEU A 177 -14.83 -1.93 -19.64
CA LEU A 177 -15.87 -1.41 -20.52
C LEU A 177 -15.31 -0.46 -21.58
N ASP A 178 -15.91 -0.46 -22.78
CA ASP A 178 -15.61 0.45 -23.89
C ASP A 178 -14.13 0.44 -24.31
N GLY A 179 -13.48 -0.72 -24.30
CA GLY A 179 -12.09 -0.88 -24.66
C GLY A 179 -11.08 -0.46 -23.60
N SER A 180 -11.54 -0.13 -22.39
CA SER A 180 -10.65 0.09 -21.25
C SER A 180 -9.84 -1.18 -20.97
N SER A 181 -8.55 -1.03 -20.65
CA SER A 181 -7.68 -2.16 -20.36
C SER A 181 -7.33 -2.22 -18.87
N MET A 182 -7.40 -3.41 -18.31
CA MET A 182 -6.99 -3.71 -16.94
C MET A 182 -5.99 -4.85 -16.95
N ARG A 183 -4.82 -4.63 -16.37
CA ARG A 183 -3.78 -5.66 -16.22
C ARG A 183 -3.43 -5.85 -14.76
N ILE A 184 -3.33 -7.10 -14.35
CA ILE A 184 -2.78 -7.48 -13.05
C ILE A 184 -1.37 -8.00 -13.27
N MET A 185 -0.40 -7.34 -12.66
CA MET A 185 1.02 -7.70 -12.71
C MET A 185 1.39 -8.41 -11.41
N ILE A 186 1.80 -9.68 -11.50
CA ILE A 186 2.17 -10.51 -10.36
C ILE A 186 3.66 -10.76 -10.43
N THR A 187 4.40 -10.23 -9.46
CA THR A 187 5.86 -10.29 -9.40
C THR A 187 6.30 -11.24 -8.31
N ASN A 188 7.09 -12.24 -8.69
CA ASN A 188 7.81 -13.11 -7.76
C ASN A 188 9.27 -12.64 -7.67
N PRO A 189 9.68 -11.95 -6.58
CA PRO A 189 11.04 -11.48 -6.43
C PRO A 189 12.01 -12.56 -5.93
N PHE A 190 11.53 -13.75 -5.57
CA PHE A 190 12.30 -14.81 -4.93
C PHE A 190 12.90 -15.81 -5.92
N PRO A 191 13.91 -16.59 -5.50
CA PRO A 191 14.52 -17.64 -6.34
C PRO A 191 13.68 -18.90 -6.45
N GLU A 192 12.61 -19.06 -5.66
CA GLU A 192 11.68 -20.20 -5.72
C GLU A 192 10.44 -19.82 -6.52
N THR A 193 9.80 -20.81 -7.14
CA THR A 193 8.51 -20.63 -7.84
C THR A 193 7.41 -20.30 -6.83
N ALA A 194 6.61 -19.29 -7.08
CA ALA A 194 5.36 -19.04 -6.37
C ALA A 194 4.17 -19.66 -7.11
N VAL A 195 3.16 -20.09 -6.36
CA VAL A 195 1.90 -20.61 -6.90
C VAL A 195 0.76 -19.70 -6.45
N VAL A 196 -0.04 -19.25 -7.41
CA VAL A 196 -1.03 -18.19 -7.20
C VAL A 196 -2.38 -18.59 -7.75
N ASP A 197 -3.42 -18.33 -6.99
CA ASP A 197 -4.81 -18.35 -7.45
C ASP A 197 -5.30 -16.90 -7.65
N VAL A 198 -5.98 -16.65 -8.75
CA VAL A 198 -6.61 -15.35 -9.02
C VAL A 198 -8.11 -15.55 -9.18
N ALA A 199 -8.88 -14.76 -8.44
CA ALA A 199 -10.31 -14.65 -8.57
C ALA A 199 -10.69 -13.20 -8.87
N PHE A 200 -11.81 -12.99 -9.53
CA PHE A 200 -12.33 -11.65 -9.74
C PHE A 200 -13.86 -11.63 -9.60
N THR A 201 -14.37 -10.45 -9.24
CA THR A 201 -15.80 -10.20 -9.07
C THR A 201 -16.23 -9.10 -10.04
N THR A 202 -17.29 -9.35 -10.79
CA THR A 202 -17.94 -8.40 -11.68
C THR A 202 -19.35 -8.10 -11.19
N VAL A 203 -20.13 -7.36 -11.95
CA VAL A 203 -21.56 -7.12 -11.63
C VAL A 203 -22.39 -8.41 -11.64
N ASP A 204 -21.95 -9.44 -12.37
CA ASP A 204 -22.59 -10.75 -12.44
C ASP A 204 -22.13 -11.72 -11.33
N GLY A 205 -21.28 -11.27 -10.42
CA GLY A 205 -20.76 -12.04 -9.29
C GLY A 205 -19.32 -12.50 -9.45
N ARG A 206 -18.91 -13.37 -8.53
CA ARG A 206 -17.54 -13.86 -8.40
C ARG A 206 -17.22 -14.97 -9.40
N ARG A 207 -16.06 -14.85 -10.07
CA ARG A 207 -15.54 -15.82 -11.05
C ARG A 207 -14.17 -16.33 -10.61
N ARG A 208 -13.95 -17.65 -10.82
CA ARG A 208 -12.69 -18.35 -10.56
C ARG A 208 -12.32 -19.21 -11.77
N PRO A 209 -11.82 -18.62 -12.87
CA PRO A 209 -11.44 -19.37 -14.06
C PRO A 209 -10.39 -20.43 -13.72
N THR A 210 -10.51 -21.63 -14.26
CA THR A 210 -9.55 -22.72 -14.02
C THR A 210 -8.14 -22.34 -14.50
N SER A 211 -8.02 -21.55 -15.56
CA SER A 211 -6.76 -21.02 -16.10
C SER A 211 -5.99 -20.13 -15.09
N LEU A 212 -6.70 -19.57 -14.13
CA LEU A 212 -6.15 -18.68 -13.10
C LEU A 212 -5.96 -19.36 -11.73
N GLN A 213 -6.17 -20.69 -11.65
CA GLN A 213 -5.94 -21.46 -10.43
C GLN A 213 -4.64 -22.25 -10.54
N GLY A 214 -3.82 -22.23 -9.49
CA GLY A 214 -2.53 -22.89 -9.48
C GLY A 214 -1.52 -22.27 -10.48
N LEU A 215 -1.65 -20.98 -10.74
CA LEU A 215 -0.81 -20.26 -11.69
C LEU A 215 0.64 -20.20 -11.19
N LEU A 216 1.57 -20.72 -11.98
CA LEU A 216 3.00 -20.70 -11.64
C LEU A 216 3.61 -19.35 -12.00
N ILE A 217 4.23 -18.70 -11.02
CA ILE A 217 5.06 -17.51 -11.22
C ILE A 217 6.51 -17.93 -11.05
N ALA A 218 7.25 -17.94 -12.13
CA ALA A 218 8.65 -18.40 -12.16
C ALA A 218 9.52 -17.58 -11.19
N PRO A 219 10.67 -18.11 -10.76
CA PRO A 219 11.62 -17.36 -9.95
C PRO A 219 12.04 -16.05 -10.60
N ARG A 220 12.12 -14.96 -9.82
CA ARG A 220 12.58 -13.64 -10.24
C ARG A 220 11.93 -13.19 -11.56
N SER A 221 10.63 -13.29 -11.63
CA SER A 221 9.87 -12.98 -12.84
C SER A 221 8.60 -12.20 -12.53
N VAL A 222 8.01 -11.64 -13.57
CA VAL A 222 6.70 -11.02 -13.57
C VAL A 222 5.78 -11.71 -14.55
N ARG A 223 4.53 -11.95 -14.13
CA ARG A 223 3.45 -12.37 -15.01
C ARG A 223 2.39 -11.27 -15.08
N SER A 224 2.02 -10.90 -16.30
CA SER A 224 0.95 -9.93 -16.57
C SER A 224 -0.27 -10.67 -17.07
N LEU A 225 -1.41 -10.42 -16.45
CA LEU A 225 -2.73 -10.93 -16.82
C LEU A 225 -3.56 -9.78 -17.38
N SER A 226 -4.06 -9.91 -18.59
CA SER A 226 -5.04 -8.99 -19.18
C SER A 226 -6.43 -9.46 -18.74
N MET A 227 -7.10 -8.70 -17.89
CA MET A 227 -8.40 -9.12 -17.32
C MET A 227 -9.49 -9.34 -18.38
N PRO A 228 -9.56 -8.54 -19.46
CA PRO A 228 -10.46 -8.87 -20.58
C PRO A 228 -10.22 -10.26 -21.17
N ASP A 229 -8.96 -10.67 -21.35
CA ASP A 229 -8.59 -11.97 -21.94
C ASP A 229 -8.87 -13.13 -20.97
N GLU A 230 -8.93 -12.85 -19.68
CA GLU A 230 -9.22 -13.83 -18.63
C GLU A 230 -10.71 -13.96 -18.29
N GLY A 231 -11.59 -13.38 -19.12
CA GLY A 231 -13.03 -13.50 -19.01
C GLY A 231 -13.72 -12.35 -18.26
N ALA A 232 -13.06 -11.23 -18.10
CA ALA A 232 -13.63 -10.00 -17.58
C ALA A 232 -13.66 -8.90 -18.67
N ALA A 233 -14.15 -9.23 -19.87
CA ALA A 233 -14.31 -8.27 -20.96
C ALA A 233 -15.60 -7.48 -20.80
N ASP A 234 -15.59 -6.19 -21.20
CA ASP A 234 -16.76 -5.30 -21.21
C ASP A 234 -17.46 -5.13 -19.83
N GLU A 235 -16.69 -5.22 -18.76
CA GLU A 235 -17.20 -5.09 -17.40
C GLU A 235 -17.10 -3.65 -16.88
N GLN A 236 -18.22 -3.15 -16.31
CA GLN A 236 -18.26 -1.85 -15.65
C GLN A 236 -17.43 -1.83 -14.37
N ARG A 237 -17.22 -3.01 -13.79
CA ARG A 237 -16.47 -3.18 -12.55
C ARG A 237 -15.83 -4.54 -12.48
N VAL A 238 -14.57 -4.53 -12.08
CA VAL A 238 -13.77 -5.74 -11.86
C VAL A 238 -12.98 -5.59 -10.58
N ALA A 239 -13.41 -6.23 -9.51
CA ALA A 239 -12.56 -6.40 -8.33
C ALA A 239 -11.72 -7.67 -8.47
N VAL A 240 -10.50 -7.66 -7.96
CA VAL A 240 -9.58 -8.81 -8.11
C VAL A 240 -8.99 -9.20 -6.75
N GLU A 241 -8.93 -10.51 -6.53
CA GLU A 241 -8.21 -11.14 -5.43
C GLU A 241 -7.09 -12.00 -6.00
N VAL A 242 -5.86 -11.77 -5.52
CA VAL A 242 -4.68 -12.59 -5.80
C VAL A 242 -4.27 -13.27 -4.51
N LYS A 243 -4.22 -14.59 -4.47
CA LYS A 243 -3.85 -15.38 -3.28
C LYS A 243 -2.77 -16.37 -3.61
N THR A 244 -1.67 -16.40 -2.88
CA THR A 244 -0.64 -17.42 -3.04
C THR A 244 -0.98 -18.66 -2.22
N THR A 245 -0.82 -19.83 -2.83
CA THR A 245 -0.85 -21.13 -2.14
C THR A 245 0.56 -21.56 -1.76
N THR A 246 1.58 -21.04 -2.45
CA THR A 246 2.99 -21.25 -2.13
C THR A 246 3.78 -19.97 -2.40
N GLY A 247 4.64 -19.59 -1.48
CA GLY A 247 5.47 -18.40 -1.57
C GLY A 247 4.73 -17.10 -1.24
N LYS A 248 5.33 -16.00 -1.63
CA LYS A 248 4.78 -14.63 -1.53
C LYS A 248 5.10 -13.86 -2.81
N VAL A 249 4.24 -12.94 -3.16
CA VAL A 249 4.39 -12.12 -4.37
C VAL A 249 4.14 -10.64 -4.07
N VAL A 250 4.36 -9.80 -5.06
CA VAL A 250 3.82 -8.45 -5.13
C VAL A 250 2.83 -8.41 -6.28
N ALA A 251 1.64 -7.84 -6.06
CA ALA A 251 0.68 -7.63 -7.12
C ALA A 251 0.33 -6.16 -7.30
N ALA A 252 0.23 -5.75 -8.56
CA ALA A 252 -0.11 -4.40 -8.96
C ALA A 252 -1.15 -4.41 -10.08
N ARG A 253 -1.89 -3.31 -10.18
CA ARG A 253 -2.83 -3.05 -11.29
C ARG A 253 -2.31 -1.92 -12.15
N ALA A 254 -2.34 -2.11 -13.47
CA ALA A 254 -2.24 -1.06 -14.47
C ALA A 254 -3.59 -0.96 -15.19
N GLN A 255 -4.18 0.23 -15.18
CA GLN A 255 -5.52 0.49 -15.70
C GLN A 255 -5.49 1.66 -16.67
N HIS A 256 -5.94 1.45 -17.91
CA HIS A 256 -6.19 2.50 -18.88
C HIS A 256 -7.70 2.67 -19.07
N TYR A 257 -8.23 3.81 -18.66
CA TYR A 257 -9.64 4.15 -18.77
C TYR A 257 -9.92 4.82 -20.10
N LEU A 258 -10.80 4.23 -20.93
CA LEU A 258 -11.18 4.72 -22.24
C LEU A 258 -12.69 4.92 -22.40
N GLY A 259 -13.48 4.50 -21.41
CA GLY A 259 -14.93 4.52 -21.50
C GLY A 259 -15.62 4.50 -20.14
N GLY A 260 -16.94 4.33 -20.14
CA GLY A 260 -17.74 4.34 -18.93
C GLY A 260 -17.74 5.66 -18.16
N GLY A 261 -17.47 6.79 -18.84
CA GLY A 261 -17.33 8.09 -18.20
C GLY A 261 -15.97 8.31 -17.51
N ARG A 262 -15.04 7.35 -17.63
CA ARG A 262 -13.69 7.40 -17.05
C ARG A 262 -12.64 7.57 -18.14
N LEU A 263 -11.65 8.44 -17.92
CA LEU A 263 -10.52 8.62 -18.84
C LEU A 263 -9.22 8.79 -18.06
N GLY A 264 -8.14 8.25 -18.59
CA GLY A 264 -6.79 8.39 -18.04
C GLY A 264 -6.14 7.07 -17.71
N TYR A 265 -5.08 7.15 -16.95
CA TYR A 265 -4.27 5.99 -16.59
C TYR A 265 -4.03 5.94 -15.07
N SER A 266 -4.03 4.76 -14.49
CA SER A 266 -3.59 4.55 -13.12
C SER A 266 -2.72 3.30 -13.00
N THR A 267 -1.71 3.36 -12.14
CA THR A 267 -0.89 2.21 -11.75
C THR A 267 -0.74 2.25 -10.24
N MET A 268 -0.98 1.13 -9.58
CA MET A 268 -0.92 1.05 -8.12
C MET A 268 -0.69 -0.37 -7.65
N LEU A 269 -0.10 -0.53 -6.47
CA LEU A 269 -0.11 -1.79 -5.75
C LEU A 269 -1.53 -2.13 -5.29
N GLY A 270 -1.85 -3.41 -5.24
CA GLY A 270 -3.03 -3.86 -4.48
C GLY A 270 -2.86 -3.60 -2.99
N VAL A 271 -3.94 -3.74 -2.23
CA VAL A 271 -3.85 -3.80 -0.78
C VAL A 271 -3.53 -5.23 -0.35
N PRO A 272 -2.55 -5.43 0.55
CA PRO A 272 -2.07 -6.78 0.89
C PRO A 272 -3.01 -7.55 1.80
N GLN A 273 -3.99 -6.90 2.38
CA GLN A 273 -4.97 -7.51 3.28
C GLN A 273 -6.24 -6.69 3.39
N ARG A 274 -7.30 -7.33 3.82
CA ARG A 274 -8.58 -6.70 4.17
C ARG A 274 -8.47 -6.10 5.56
N LEU A 275 -9.11 -4.95 5.80
CA LEU A 275 -9.12 -4.27 7.10
C LEU A 275 -10.54 -3.86 7.46
N SER A 276 -10.77 -3.61 8.73
CA SER A 276 -12.07 -3.14 9.23
C SER A 276 -12.24 -1.62 9.18
N LYS A 277 -11.14 -0.87 8.89
CA LYS A 277 -11.19 0.59 8.79
C LYS A 277 -10.15 1.14 7.81
N TRP A 278 -10.58 2.12 7.01
CA TRP A 278 -9.78 2.82 6.01
C TRP A 278 -10.02 4.32 6.08
N TRP A 279 -8.96 5.10 5.74
CA TRP A 279 -9.01 6.55 5.62
C TRP A 279 -8.66 7.01 4.20
N PHE A 280 -9.37 8.03 3.73
CA PHE A 280 -9.10 8.73 2.48
C PHE A 280 -9.06 10.23 2.75
N ALA A 281 -7.94 10.87 2.38
CA ALA A 281 -7.72 12.28 2.69
C ALA A 281 -8.26 13.23 1.60
N GLY A 282 -8.44 12.76 0.38
CA GLY A 282 -8.66 13.63 -0.78
C GLY A 282 -10.06 13.58 -1.38
N GLY A 283 -11.12 13.41 -0.57
CA GLY A 283 -12.50 13.50 -1.03
C GLY A 283 -12.86 14.89 -1.56
N ASN A 284 -13.73 14.94 -2.56
CA ASN A 284 -14.23 16.19 -3.11
C ASN A 284 -15.56 15.98 -3.84
N THR A 285 -16.59 16.69 -3.42
CA THR A 285 -17.89 16.76 -4.09
C THR A 285 -18.10 18.12 -4.74
N GLY A 286 -18.91 18.17 -5.77
CA GLY A 286 -19.25 19.41 -6.46
C GLY A 286 -19.69 19.21 -7.90
N ALA A 287 -20.00 20.31 -8.57
CA ALA A 287 -20.40 20.28 -9.97
C ALA A 287 -19.30 19.62 -10.84
N ASN A 288 -19.71 18.66 -11.70
CA ASN A 288 -18.79 17.92 -12.59
C ASN A 288 -17.81 16.98 -11.90
N ILE A 289 -18.02 16.66 -10.62
CA ILE A 289 -17.27 15.66 -9.88
C ILE A 289 -18.19 14.47 -9.56
N VAL A 290 -17.76 13.27 -9.91
CA VAL A 290 -18.36 12.03 -9.45
C VAL A 290 -17.34 11.33 -8.57
N GLU A 291 -17.61 11.35 -7.28
CA GLU A 291 -16.80 10.72 -6.27
C GLU A 291 -17.46 9.43 -5.81
N GLN A 292 -16.67 8.36 -5.75
CA GLN A 292 -17.12 7.01 -5.43
C GLN A 292 -16.21 6.34 -4.44
N LEU A 293 -16.79 5.72 -3.43
CA LEU A 293 -16.12 4.70 -2.63
C LEU A 293 -16.50 3.34 -3.20
N VAL A 294 -15.52 2.56 -3.57
CA VAL A 294 -15.69 1.20 -4.08
C VAL A 294 -15.34 0.23 -2.97
N LEU A 295 -16.33 -0.48 -2.45
CA LEU A 295 -16.23 -1.37 -1.31
C LEU A 295 -16.31 -2.81 -1.82
N PHE A 296 -15.27 -3.60 -1.58
CA PHE A 296 -15.21 -5.01 -1.98
C PHE A 296 -15.18 -5.90 -0.75
N ASN A 297 -16.16 -6.79 -0.65
CA ASN A 297 -16.23 -7.83 0.37
C ASN A 297 -15.89 -9.20 -0.22
N PRO A 298 -14.62 -9.63 -0.21
CA PRO A 298 -14.27 -10.96 -0.73
C PRO A 298 -14.58 -12.10 0.24
N ALA A 299 -15.15 -11.82 1.42
CA ALA A 299 -15.56 -12.83 2.40
C ALA A 299 -16.83 -13.58 2.00
N GLU A 300 -17.20 -14.57 2.80
CA GLU A 300 -18.40 -15.40 2.58
C GLU A 300 -19.62 -14.92 3.37
N ASP A 301 -19.43 -13.91 4.24
CA ASP A 301 -20.49 -13.32 5.05
C ASP A 301 -20.79 -11.88 4.58
N ASP A 302 -22.05 -11.48 4.66
CA ASP A 302 -22.48 -10.12 4.42
C ASP A 302 -21.94 -9.19 5.51
N ILE A 303 -21.57 -7.98 5.14
CA ILE A 303 -21.08 -6.96 6.09
C ILE A 303 -21.83 -5.65 5.92
N THR A 304 -21.82 -4.83 6.95
CA THR A 304 -22.29 -3.44 6.88
C THR A 304 -21.11 -2.50 7.09
N VAL A 305 -20.92 -1.59 6.13
CA VAL A 305 -19.86 -0.58 6.15
C VAL A 305 -20.46 0.79 6.38
N ASP A 306 -19.96 1.50 7.38
CA ASP A 306 -20.27 2.90 7.62
C ASP A 306 -19.21 3.78 6.94
N ALA A 307 -19.66 4.75 6.14
CA ALA A 307 -18.82 5.79 5.57
C ALA A 307 -19.13 7.13 6.26
N VAL A 308 -18.12 7.74 6.83
CA VAL A 308 -18.18 9.01 7.56
C VAL A 308 -17.35 10.05 6.82
N PHE A 309 -17.98 11.14 6.45
CA PHE A 309 -17.39 12.28 5.74
C PHE A 309 -17.21 13.43 6.71
N THR A 310 -16.03 14.06 6.73
CA THR A 310 -15.67 15.15 7.65
C THR A 310 -15.03 16.32 6.91
N GLY A 311 -15.18 17.54 7.39
CA GLY A 311 -14.71 18.75 6.70
C GLY A 311 -15.76 19.33 5.76
N ALA A 312 -15.35 19.95 4.63
CA ALA A 312 -16.20 20.46 3.53
C ALA A 312 -17.35 21.38 3.99
N GLY A 313 -17.08 22.28 4.94
CA GLY A 313 -18.11 23.18 5.43
C GLY A 313 -19.21 22.54 6.24
N LEU A 314 -19.05 21.28 6.66
CA LEU A 314 -19.84 20.69 7.74
C LEU A 314 -19.65 21.57 8.97
N SER A 315 -20.66 22.40 9.27
CA SER A 315 -20.57 23.43 10.30
C SER A 315 -21.01 22.91 11.66
N GLY A 316 -20.31 23.30 12.70
CA GLY A 316 -20.58 23.03 14.10
C GLY A 316 -19.45 23.54 14.96
N ASP A 317 -19.75 23.92 16.19
CA ASP A 317 -18.72 24.26 17.17
C ASP A 317 -18.00 22.97 17.58
N VAL A 318 -16.75 22.82 17.15
CA VAL A 318 -15.89 21.72 17.58
C VAL A 318 -15.08 22.18 18.77
N ALA A 319 -15.36 21.63 19.92
CA ALA A 319 -14.49 21.80 21.08
C ALA A 319 -13.47 20.66 21.14
N ASN A 320 -12.27 20.92 21.66
CA ASN A 320 -11.26 19.89 21.87
C ASN A 320 -11.85 18.64 22.59
N GLY A 321 -11.69 17.47 21.97
CA GLY A 321 -12.22 16.20 22.46
C GLY A 321 -13.64 15.88 22.01
N VAL A 322 -14.27 16.72 21.20
CA VAL A 322 -15.59 16.48 20.58
C VAL A 322 -15.40 16.24 19.08
N ALA A 323 -16.05 15.20 18.55
CA ALA A 323 -16.00 14.90 17.14
C ALA A 323 -16.59 16.06 16.30
N ALA A 324 -15.95 16.38 15.18
CA ALA A 324 -16.47 17.36 14.23
C ALA A 324 -17.81 16.90 13.64
N PRO A 325 -18.67 17.84 13.20
CA PRO A 325 -19.85 17.52 12.40
C PRO A 325 -19.47 16.66 11.19
N SER A 326 -20.29 15.66 10.91
CA SER A 326 -20.03 14.71 9.83
C SER A 326 -21.32 14.32 9.10
N ALA A 327 -21.20 14.03 7.80
CA ALA A 327 -22.23 13.31 7.05
C ALA A 327 -21.90 11.81 7.08
N THR A 328 -22.90 10.96 7.21
CA THR A 328 -22.70 9.52 7.36
C THR A 328 -23.69 8.73 6.52
N THR A 329 -23.22 7.64 5.94
CA THR A 329 -24.08 6.66 5.29
C THR A 329 -23.65 5.25 5.65
N SER A 330 -24.60 4.34 5.78
CA SER A 330 -24.36 2.91 6.04
C SER A 330 -24.80 2.10 4.84
N VAL A 331 -23.96 1.16 4.42
CA VAL A 331 -24.18 0.35 3.21
C VAL A 331 -23.94 -1.13 3.51
N ALA A 332 -24.90 -1.98 3.12
CA ALA A 332 -24.70 -3.41 3.10
C ALA A 332 -23.81 -3.80 1.91
N VAL A 333 -22.80 -4.62 2.16
CA VAL A 333 -21.92 -5.19 1.14
C VAL A 333 -22.01 -6.70 1.22
N PRO A 334 -22.80 -7.34 0.32
CA PRO A 334 -22.99 -8.78 0.35
C PRO A 334 -21.70 -9.55 0.16
N ALA A 335 -21.72 -10.80 0.59
CA ALA A 335 -20.61 -11.74 0.46
C ALA A 335 -20.16 -11.90 -1.00
N GLY A 336 -18.87 -11.75 -1.26
CA GLY A 336 -18.27 -11.87 -2.59
C GLY A 336 -18.56 -10.72 -3.55
N GLU A 337 -19.21 -9.64 -3.12
CA GLU A 337 -19.67 -8.55 -3.99
C GLU A 337 -18.88 -7.25 -3.85
N VAL A 338 -19.11 -6.36 -4.81
CA VAL A 338 -18.59 -4.98 -4.83
C VAL A 338 -19.77 -4.01 -4.83
N VAL A 339 -19.76 -3.10 -3.87
CA VAL A 339 -20.76 -2.02 -3.74
C VAL A 339 -20.10 -0.66 -3.91
N VAL A 340 -20.80 0.27 -4.55
CA VAL A 340 -20.34 1.65 -4.74
C VAL A 340 -21.20 2.62 -3.97
N VAL A 341 -20.54 3.44 -3.16
CA VAL A 341 -21.14 4.61 -2.52
C VAL A 341 -20.79 5.83 -3.35
N ASN A 342 -21.78 6.53 -3.90
CA ASN A 342 -21.57 7.83 -4.55
C ASN A 342 -21.68 8.93 -3.48
N ALA A 343 -20.59 9.66 -3.27
CA ALA A 343 -20.53 10.71 -2.25
C ALA A 343 -21.57 11.82 -2.49
N GLY A 344 -21.83 12.16 -3.75
CA GLY A 344 -22.84 13.14 -4.11
C GLY A 344 -24.28 12.78 -3.72
N ASN A 345 -24.54 11.52 -3.33
CA ASN A 345 -25.84 11.06 -2.85
C ASN A 345 -25.93 10.97 -1.32
N VAL A 346 -24.85 11.33 -0.61
CA VAL A 346 -24.84 11.27 0.87
C VAL A 346 -25.57 12.49 1.42
N GLU A 347 -26.61 12.22 2.18
CA GLU A 347 -27.43 13.28 2.78
C GLU A 347 -26.61 14.13 3.75
N GLY A 348 -26.73 15.45 3.62
CA GLY A 348 -26.04 16.39 4.47
C GLY A 348 -24.56 16.62 4.14
N LEU A 349 -24.00 15.97 3.11
CA LEU A 349 -22.62 16.24 2.65
C LEU A 349 -22.60 17.49 1.74
N PRO A 350 -21.95 18.60 2.17
CA PRO A 350 -21.84 19.79 1.33
C PRO A 350 -20.85 19.58 0.18
N GLU A 351 -20.91 20.45 -0.82
CA GLU A 351 -19.87 20.53 -1.85
C GLU A 351 -18.54 21.01 -1.25
N GLY A 352 -17.46 20.45 -1.72
CA GLY A 352 -16.10 20.81 -1.34
C GLY A 352 -15.24 19.64 -0.91
N VAL A 353 -14.04 19.95 -0.42
CA VAL A 353 -13.05 18.96 0.01
C VAL A 353 -13.41 18.40 1.39
N HIS A 354 -13.30 17.10 1.52
CA HIS A 354 -13.57 16.39 2.78
C HIS A 354 -12.65 15.19 2.97
N GLY A 355 -12.50 14.77 4.20
CA GLY A 355 -11.90 13.50 4.58
C GLY A 355 -12.97 12.43 4.67
N ILE A 356 -12.57 11.16 4.49
CA ILE A 356 -13.49 10.03 4.58
C ILE A 356 -12.87 8.95 5.44
N SER A 357 -13.65 8.41 6.38
CA SER A 357 -13.36 7.13 6.99
C SER A 357 -14.44 6.12 6.65
N VAL A 358 -14.04 4.89 6.35
CA VAL A 358 -14.97 3.78 6.13
C VAL A 358 -14.63 2.65 7.07
N SER A 359 -15.62 2.10 7.78
CA SER A 359 -15.38 1.10 8.81
C SER A 359 -16.57 0.18 9.01
N THR A 360 -16.31 -1.00 9.58
CA THR A 360 -17.34 -1.92 10.11
C THR A 360 -17.39 -1.80 11.63
N LYS A 361 -18.59 -1.96 12.24
CA LYS A 361 -18.74 -1.91 13.71
C LYS A 361 -18.37 -3.21 14.40
N ASP A 362 -18.50 -4.32 13.69
CA ASP A 362 -18.28 -5.68 14.19
C ASP A 362 -16.84 -6.20 13.98
N GLY A 363 -15.98 -5.37 13.38
CA GLY A 363 -14.61 -5.75 13.05
C GLY A 363 -14.46 -6.60 11.79
N SER A 364 -15.53 -6.86 11.05
CA SER A 364 -15.47 -7.51 9.73
C SER A 364 -14.55 -6.76 8.79
N THR A 365 -13.80 -7.48 7.94
CA THR A 365 -12.76 -6.88 7.11
C THR A 365 -13.16 -6.83 5.63
N PHE A 366 -12.85 -5.74 4.98
CA PHE A 366 -13.16 -5.47 3.57
C PHE A 366 -12.02 -4.71 2.88
N VAL A 367 -12.17 -4.47 1.59
CA VAL A 367 -11.24 -3.65 0.80
C VAL A 367 -11.98 -2.41 0.33
N ALA A 368 -11.32 -1.26 0.36
CA ALA A 368 -11.88 -0.01 -0.13
C ALA A 368 -10.90 0.71 -1.06
N GLU A 369 -11.42 1.23 -2.17
CA GLU A 369 -10.73 2.17 -3.04
C GLU A 369 -11.61 3.42 -3.24
N HIS A 370 -10.96 4.54 -3.48
CA HIS A 370 -11.59 5.83 -3.69
C HIS A 370 -11.36 6.29 -5.12
N VAL A 371 -12.43 6.63 -5.82
CA VAL A 371 -12.42 7.03 -7.23
C VAL A 371 -13.00 8.41 -7.38
N ILE A 372 -12.28 9.30 -8.02
CA ILE A 372 -12.77 10.62 -8.42
C ILE A 372 -12.74 10.70 -9.94
N ASN A 373 -13.92 10.88 -10.54
CA ASN A 373 -14.08 11.27 -11.92
C ASN A 373 -14.46 12.73 -11.96
N GLN A 374 -13.68 13.53 -12.65
CA GLN A 374 -13.98 14.94 -12.79
C GLN A 374 -14.01 15.36 -14.27
N ARG A 375 -15.03 16.13 -14.64
CA ARG A 375 -15.11 16.75 -15.95
C ARG A 375 -14.58 18.18 -15.88
N VAL A 376 -13.55 18.48 -16.66
CA VAL A 376 -13.01 19.82 -16.80
C VAL A 376 -13.08 20.21 -18.26
N ALA A 377 -13.89 21.23 -18.60
CA ALA A 377 -14.19 21.64 -19.96
C ALA A 377 -14.73 20.48 -20.82
N LYS A 378 -13.96 20.01 -21.80
CA LYS A 378 -14.33 18.89 -22.68
C LYS A 378 -13.62 17.59 -22.35
N SER A 379 -12.83 17.56 -21.29
CA SER A 379 -12.01 16.41 -20.88
C SER A 379 -12.49 15.85 -19.56
N ASN A 380 -12.46 14.54 -19.43
CA ASN A 380 -12.65 13.85 -18.16
C ASN A 380 -11.29 13.36 -17.66
N PHE A 381 -11.18 13.17 -16.36
CA PHE A 381 -10.08 12.41 -15.79
C PHE A 381 -10.56 11.55 -14.63
N THR A 382 -9.84 10.46 -14.42
CA THR A 382 -10.09 9.52 -13.32
C THR A 382 -8.85 9.47 -12.43
N ALA A 383 -9.05 9.69 -11.13
CA ALA A 383 -8.05 9.41 -10.11
C ALA A 383 -8.57 8.25 -9.24
N VAL A 384 -7.70 7.29 -8.99
CA VAL A 384 -8.01 6.15 -8.11
C VAL A 384 -6.94 6.09 -7.02
N MET A 385 -7.38 5.89 -5.79
CA MET A 385 -6.52 5.93 -4.62
C MET A 385 -6.86 4.77 -3.69
N THR A 386 -5.84 4.13 -3.14
CA THR A 386 -6.00 3.19 -2.02
C THR A 386 -6.26 3.97 -0.73
N GLY A 387 -7.06 3.40 0.16
CA GLY A 387 -7.21 3.90 1.51
C GLY A 387 -5.94 3.70 2.34
N ALA A 388 -5.73 4.56 3.31
CA ALA A 388 -4.76 4.34 4.37
C ALA A 388 -5.39 3.47 5.46
N PRO A 389 -4.74 2.38 5.91
CA PRO A 389 -5.11 1.70 7.14
C PRO A 389 -5.15 2.65 8.33
N ASP A 390 -6.11 2.45 9.25
CA ASP A 390 -6.20 3.26 10.48
C ASP A 390 -4.90 3.17 11.31
N GLU A 391 -4.29 2.00 11.31
CA GLU A 391 -3.05 1.73 12.04
C GLU A 391 -1.81 2.41 11.41
N LEU A 392 -1.91 2.89 10.17
CA LEU A 392 -0.85 3.67 9.52
C LEU A 392 -1.03 5.18 9.67
N ALA A 393 -2.11 5.65 10.30
CA ALA A 393 -2.22 7.04 10.70
C ALA A 393 -1.08 7.35 11.70
N THR A 394 -0.22 8.30 11.34
CA THR A 394 0.99 8.61 12.11
C THR A 394 1.27 10.10 12.12
N THR A 395 2.20 10.51 12.97
CA THR A 395 2.64 11.90 13.09
C THR A 395 3.74 12.30 12.10
N THR A 396 4.31 11.33 11.37
CA THR A 396 5.41 11.62 10.42
C THR A 396 5.19 10.89 9.10
N TRP A 397 5.29 11.65 8.00
CA TRP A 397 5.11 11.18 6.63
C TRP A 397 6.25 11.65 5.74
N ARG A 398 6.54 10.88 4.67
CA ARG A 398 7.58 11.21 3.70
C ARG A 398 7.05 11.21 2.28
N VAL A 399 7.61 12.11 1.46
CA VAL A 399 7.30 12.25 0.04
C VAL A 399 8.60 12.12 -0.76
N PRO A 400 8.89 10.95 -1.32
CA PRO A 400 10.20 10.67 -1.93
C PRO A 400 10.57 11.59 -3.09
N SER A 401 9.64 11.84 -4.01
CA SER A 401 9.94 12.67 -5.19
C SER A 401 9.91 14.18 -4.91
N GLY A 402 9.46 14.57 -3.73
CA GLY A 402 9.39 15.97 -3.35
C GLY A 402 8.59 16.83 -4.33
N VAL A 403 9.09 18.00 -4.67
CA VAL A 403 8.48 18.93 -5.62
C VAL A 403 9.32 19.00 -6.89
N THR A 404 8.68 18.92 -8.05
CA THR A 404 9.30 19.28 -9.33
C THR A 404 8.92 20.72 -9.65
N PRO A 405 9.85 21.64 -9.83
CA PRO A 405 9.56 23.04 -10.14
C PRO A 405 8.59 23.19 -11.32
N GLY A 406 7.62 24.08 -11.18
CA GLY A 406 6.64 24.38 -12.21
C GLY A 406 5.54 23.32 -12.41
N THR A 407 5.47 22.28 -11.58
CA THR A 407 4.42 21.27 -11.64
C THR A 407 3.46 21.46 -10.47
N PRO A 408 2.17 21.79 -10.71
CA PRO A 408 1.19 21.95 -9.64
C PRO A 408 1.03 20.67 -8.82
N ARG A 409 1.03 20.81 -7.51
CA ARG A 409 0.89 19.73 -6.54
C ARG A 409 0.19 20.24 -5.30
N ALA A 410 -0.58 19.38 -4.67
CA ALA A 410 -1.19 19.69 -3.38
C ALA A 410 -0.96 18.52 -2.40
N LEU A 411 -0.89 18.86 -1.13
CA LEU A 411 -0.96 17.94 -0.02
C LEU A 411 -2.34 18.08 0.62
N THR A 412 -2.96 16.96 0.91
CA THR A 412 -4.21 16.90 1.65
C THR A 412 -3.97 16.15 2.94
N PHE A 413 -4.33 16.76 4.06
CA PHE A 413 -4.20 16.22 5.40
C PHE A 413 -5.58 15.93 5.97
N VAL A 414 -5.76 14.75 6.56
CA VAL A 414 -6.94 14.42 7.37
C VAL A 414 -6.46 14.15 8.79
N ASN A 415 -7.08 14.84 9.73
CA ASN A 415 -6.89 14.58 11.15
C ASN A 415 -7.77 13.39 11.56
N THR A 416 -7.15 12.31 12.01
CA THR A 416 -7.86 11.09 12.42
C THR A 416 -8.31 11.15 13.89
N THR A 417 -8.06 12.26 14.58
CA THR A 417 -8.36 12.45 16.01
C THR A 417 -9.42 13.54 16.24
N VAL A 418 -9.92 13.59 17.46
CA VAL A 418 -10.87 14.60 17.94
C VAL A 418 -10.20 15.83 18.56
N PHE A 419 -8.90 16.01 18.34
CA PHE A 419 -8.12 17.15 18.83
C PHE A 419 -7.57 17.91 17.62
N ASP A 420 -7.48 19.23 17.73
CA ASP A 420 -6.83 20.06 16.72
C ASP A 420 -5.37 19.63 16.55
N ALA A 421 -4.88 19.71 15.34
CA ALA A 421 -3.50 19.41 15.00
C ALA A 421 -2.81 20.60 14.32
N THR A 422 -1.51 20.62 14.44
CA THR A 422 -0.63 21.52 13.68
C THR A 422 0.30 20.69 12.82
N VAL A 423 0.30 20.94 11.51
CA VAL A 423 1.16 20.26 10.55
C VAL A 423 2.27 21.20 10.10
N ARG A 424 3.47 20.66 9.92
CA ARG A 424 4.61 21.37 9.32
C ARG A 424 5.23 20.53 8.19
N VAL A 425 5.76 21.21 7.20
CA VAL A 425 6.41 20.59 6.05
C VAL A 425 7.81 21.16 5.91
N SER A 426 8.79 20.24 5.87
CA SER A 426 10.20 20.51 5.61
C SER A 426 10.64 19.78 4.34
N ALA A 427 11.77 20.19 3.76
CA ALA A 427 12.39 19.51 2.64
C ALA A 427 13.82 19.12 2.97
N ILE A 428 14.28 18.01 2.37
CA ILE A 428 15.67 17.56 2.43
C ILE A 428 16.43 18.12 1.23
N GLY A 429 17.53 18.80 1.46
CA GLY A 429 18.44 19.29 0.43
C GLY A 429 19.90 19.12 0.83
N PRO A 430 20.85 19.52 -0.02
CA PRO A 430 22.29 19.32 0.24
C PRO A 430 22.79 19.87 1.58
N GLY A 431 22.16 20.93 2.09
CA GLY A 431 22.47 21.53 3.39
C GLY A 431 21.82 20.82 4.60
N GLY A 432 21.03 19.80 4.40
CA GLY A 432 20.25 19.13 5.42
C GLY A 432 18.75 19.31 5.26
N GLU A 433 18.03 19.05 6.35
CA GLU A 433 16.61 19.40 6.43
C GLU A 433 16.46 20.92 6.59
N PHE A 434 15.54 21.50 5.84
CA PHE A 434 15.22 22.92 5.94
C PHE A 434 13.70 23.13 5.90
N PRO A 435 13.18 24.05 6.74
CA PRO A 435 11.77 24.34 6.78
C PRO A 435 11.32 25.06 5.48
N ILE A 436 10.12 24.76 5.01
CA ILE A 436 9.44 25.57 4.01
C ILE A 436 8.69 26.67 4.76
N PRO A 437 9.08 27.95 4.69
CA PRO A 437 8.60 28.98 5.62
C PRO A 437 7.08 29.15 5.66
N SER A 438 6.42 29.06 4.51
CA SER A 438 4.95 29.16 4.40
C SER A 438 4.20 27.94 4.92
N LEU A 439 4.89 26.84 5.24
CA LEU A 439 4.30 25.54 5.61
C LEU A 439 4.73 25.07 7.01
N GLN A 440 5.11 25.99 7.90
CA GLN A 440 5.58 25.64 9.24
C GLN A 440 4.47 25.61 10.31
N THR A 441 3.32 26.18 10.00
CA THR A 441 2.19 26.21 10.93
C THR A 441 0.90 26.09 10.13
N ILE A 442 0.53 24.86 9.79
CA ILE A 442 -0.68 24.55 9.03
C ILE A 442 -1.72 24.06 10.04
N PRO A 443 -2.80 24.81 10.29
CA PRO A 443 -3.85 24.35 11.18
C PRO A 443 -4.63 23.21 10.54
N LEU A 444 -4.89 22.18 11.30
CA LEU A 444 -5.69 21.02 10.89
C LEU A 444 -6.73 20.74 11.99
N PRO A 445 -7.98 21.17 11.80
CA PRO A 445 -9.02 21.00 12.82
C PRO A 445 -9.24 19.54 13.24
N ALA A 446 -9.79 19.34 14.42
CA ALA A 446 -10.22 18.05 14.93
C ALA A 446 -11.12 17.33 13.93
N SER A 447 -10.82 16.08 13.61
CA SER A 447 -11.50 15.28 12.57
C SER A 447 -11.66 16.04 11.22
N GLY A 448 -10.85 17.05 10.97
CA GLY A 448 -10.95 17.94 9.82
C GLY A 448 -10.03 17.55 8.67
N VAL A 449 -10.13 18.34 7.59
CA VAL A 449 -9.31 18.22 6.40
C VAL A 449 -8.72 19.58 6.03
N THR A 450 -7.46 19.59 5.62
CA THR A 450 -6.79 20.78 5.10
C THR A 450 -6.07 20.43 3.80
N VAL A 451 -6.21 21.27 2.77
CA VAL A 451 -5.50 21.16 1.49
C VAL A 451 -4.53 22.31 1.35
N ILE A 452 -3.30 21.98 0.99
CA ILE A 452 -2.23 22.96 0.77
C ILE A 452 -1.67 22.77 -0.63
N ASP A 453 -1.73 23.83 -1.43
CA ASP A 453 -1.00 23.87 -2.69
C ASP A 453 0.50 24.08 -2.40
N MET A 454 1.33 23.23 -3.00
CA MET A 454 2.78 23.35 -2.84
C MET A 454 3.30 24.55 -3.65
N PRO A 455 4.19 25.37 -3.05
CA PRO A 455 4.81 26.46 -3.78
C PRO A 455 5.52 25.96 -5.04
N LEU A 456 5.32 26.65 -6.18
CA LEU A 456 5.90 26.26 -7.48
C LEU A 456 7.42 26.44 -7.54
N ASP A 457 7.97 27.27 -6.67
CA ASP A 457 9.39 27.55 -6.48
C ASP A 457 10.02 26.69 -5.37
N ALA A 458 9.24 25.83 -4.73
CA ALA A 458 9.78 24.93 -3.72
C ALA A 458 10.90 24.05 -4.31
N THR A 459 11.97 23.91 -3.56
CA THR A 459 13.15 23.18 -3.99
C THR A 459 12.88 21.69 -4.14
N THR A 460 13.55 21.09 -5.12
CA THR A 460 13.52 19.64 -5.32
C THR A 460 14.17 18.92 -4.15
N GLY A 461 13.47 17.99 -3.53
CA GLY A 461 13.99 17.18 -2.44
C GLY A 461 12.88 16.32 -1.85
N GLU A 462 13.24 15.33 -1.05
CA GLU A 462 12.28 14.59 -0.25
C GLU A 462 11.59 15.54 0.73
N LEU A 463 10.26 15.43 0.87
CA LEU A 463 9.54 16.18 1.89
C LEU A 463 9.36 15.35 3.14
N ILE A 464 9.46 16.02 4.29
CA ILE A 464 9.10 15.51 5.61
C ILE A 464 7.87 16.29 6.06
N ILE A 465 6.85 15.57 6.46
CA ILE A 465 5.60 16.12 6.98
C ILE A 465 5.46 15.63 8.41
N GLU A 466 5.35 16.55 9.34
CA GLU A 466 5.20 16.25 10.75
C GLU A 466 3.94 16.89 11.32
N SER A 467 3.28 16.19 12.23
CA SER A 467 2.08 16.65 12.94
C SER A 467 2.18 16.30 14.43
N ASP A 468 1.52 17.08 15.26
CA ASP A 468 1.39 16.80 16.70
C ASP A 468 0.27 15.79 17.02
N GLN A 469 -0.57 15.46 16.04
CA GLN A 469 -1.58 14.40 16.11
C GLN A 469 -1.41 13.39 14.96
N PRO A 470 -1.86 12.13 15.10
CA PRO A 470 -1.93 11.20 13.99
C PRO A 470 -2.81 11.73 12.85
N ILE A 471 -2.25 11.73 11.64
CA ILE A 471 -2.91 12.20 10.43
C ILE A 471 -2.75 11.20 9.30
N VAL A 472 -3.54 11.36 8.24
CA VAL A 472 -3.31 10.71 6.94
C VAL A 472 -2.96 11.77 5.92
N VAL A 473 -1.93 11.50 5.11
CA VAL A 473 -1.42 12.43 4.10
C VAL A 473 -1.57 11.83 2.71
N GLN A 474 -2.28 12.55 1.84
CA GLN A 474 -2.42 12.24 0.43
C GLN A 474 -1.86 13.35 -0.42
N ARG A 475 -1.24 12.98 -1.54
CA ARG A 475 -0.73 13.92 -2.54
C ARG A 475 -1.66 13.97 -3.74
N ARG A 476 -1.89 15.14 -4.26
CA ARG A 476 -2.52 15.39 -5.57
C ARG A 476 -1.45 15.90 -6.51
N LEU A 477 -1.21 15.19 -7.60
CA LEU A 477 -0.13 15.43 -8.54
C LEU A 477 -0.71 15.81 -9.90
N SER A 478 -0.11 16.78 -10.59
CA SER A 478 -0.45 17.08 -11.97
C SER A 478 -0.30 15.85 -12.85
N ARG A 479 -1.17 15.71 -13.83
CA ARG A 479 -1.14 14.62 -14.83
C ARG A 479 -0.27 14.94 -16.05
N GLY A 480 0.56 15.97 -15.97
CA GLY A 480 1.39 16.47 -17.08
C GLY A 480 1.05 17.91 -17.46
N ARG A 481 1.89 18.53 -18.29
CA ARG A 481 1.82 19.97 -18.57
C ARG A 481 0.57 20.44 -19.33
N GLN A 482 -0.07 19.56 -20.06
CA GLN A 482 -1.21 19.89 -20.94
C GLN A 482 -2.51 19.18 -20.57
N LEU A 483 -2.48 18.33 -19.55
CA LEU A 483 -3.63 17.55 -19.12
C LEU A 483 -4.26 18.19 -17.88
N VAL A 484 -5.57 18.26 -17.89
CA VAL A 484 -6.35 18.69 -16.73
C VAL A 484 -6.50 17.54 -15.74
N GLY A 485 -6.69 17.86 -14.47
CA GLY A 485 -6.92 16.92 -13.41
C GLY A 485 -5.67 16.54 -12.64
N PHE A 486 -5.80 15.52 -11.82
CA PHE A 486 -4.72 15.06 -10.94
C PHE A 486 -4.66 13.53 -10.87
N SER A 487 -3.51 12.99 -10.50
CA SER A 487 -3.38 11.67 -9.94
C SER A 487 -3.22 11.78 -8.43
N GLY A 488 -3.74 10.79 -7.68
CA GLY A 488 -3.65 10.77 -6.23
C GLY A 488 -2.78 9.62 -5.75
N VAL A 489 -1.95 9.87 -4.73
CA VAL A 489 -1.14 8.84 -4.07
C VAL A 489 -0.95 9.19 -2.61
N LEU A 490 -0.97 8.19 -1.73
CA LEU A 490 -0.60 8.37 -0.33
C LEU A 490 0.88 8.74 -0.22
N ALA A 491 1.21 9.64 0.72
CA ALA A 491 2.57 9.77 1.18
C ALA A 491 3.00 8.46 1.90
N LEU A 492 4.28 8.30 2.19
CA LEU A 492 4.78 7.14 2.93
C LEU A 492 4.72 7.41 4.43
N PRO A 493 3.89 6.71 5.20
CA PRO A 493 3.88 6.84 6.66
C PRO A 493 5.21 6.32 7.22
N GLN A 494 5.79 7.04 8.17
CA GLN A 494 6.95 6.58 8.91
C GLN A 494 6.47 5.92 10.20
N THR A 495 6.46 4.59 10.21
CA THR A 495 6.07 3.79 11.38
C THR A 495 7.31 3.42 12.19
N GLY A 496 7.25 3.50 13.52
CA GLY A 496 8.24 2.86 14.40
C GLY A 496 9.27 3.72 15.09
N ALA A 497 8.99 5.00 15.41
CA ALA A 497 9.80 5.71 16.40
C ALA A 497 9.09 5.92 17.75
N ASN A 498 7.77 5.89 17.81
CA ASN A 498 7.02 6.29 19.02
C ASN A 498 5.72 5.51 19.29
N SER A 499 5.60 4.24 18.89
CA SER A 499 4.56 3.40 19.50
C SER A 499 5.14 2.75 20.77
N ARG A 500 5.34 3.54 21.78
CA ARG A 500 5.50 3.09 23.17
C ARG A 500 4.25 3.40 23.96
#